data_2949f7d52efdbc9161661eec8e9aba17
#
_entry.id   2949f7d52efdbc9161661eec8e9aba17
#
_cell.length_a   1.000
_cell.length_b   1.000
_cell.length_c   1.000
_cell.angle_alpha   90.00
_cell.angle_beta   90.00
_cell.angle_gamma   90.00
#
_symmetry.space_group_name_H-M   'P 1'
#
loop_
_entity.id
_entity.type
_entity.pdbx_description
1 polymer ?
#
loop_
_entity_poly.entity_id
_entity_poly.type
_entity_poly.pdbx_seq_one_letter_code
_entity_poly.pdbx_strand_id
1 'polypeptide(L)'
;MTKAEAHAFAREWVAAFNSHDVERILSHYAESVELTSRLVTRVLGDPTGTVRGKPALRAYFTKALAAAPGLAFELLDVFVGVKSIALYFRSNVRGLQLEVVELDGHGQVVRVLVHHRDPVETT
;
A
#
# COMPACT_ATOMS: atom_id res chain seq x y z
N MET A 1 -11.53 14.44 -7.27
CA MET A 1 -10.46 13.73 -7.98
C MET A 1 -10.99 13.21 -9.31
N THR A 2 -10.23 13.41 -10.37
CA THR A 2 -10.59 12.92 -11.70
C THR A 2 -10.05 11.51 -11.93
N LYS A 3 -10.61 10.82 -12.94
CA LYS A 3 -10.10 9.51 -13.35
C LYS A 3 -8.62 9.60 -13.76
N ALA A 4 -8.26 10.67 -14.49
CA ALA A 4 -6.87 10.88 -14.94
C ALA A 4 -5.91 11.05 -13.75
N GLU A 5 -6.30 11.81 -12.74
CA GLU A 5 -5.52 11.99 -11.52
C GLU A 5 -5.34 10.68 -10.76
N ALA A 6 -6.41 9.90 -10.64
CA ALA A 6 -6.37 8.60 -9.96
C ALA A 6 -5.45 7.62 -10.68
N HIS A 7 -5.52 7.57 -12.02
CA HIS A 7 -4.64 6.70 -12.81
C HIS A 7 -3.17 7.15 -12.74
N ALA A 8 -2.90 8.46 -12.72
CA ALA A 8 -1.55 8.97 -12.56
C ALA A 8 -0.97 8.60 -11.18
N PHE A 9 -1.79 8.73 -10.13
CA PHE A 9 -1.40 8.29 -8.80
C PHE A 9 -1.07 6.80 -8.78
N ALA A 10 -1.93 5.98 -9.35
CA ALA A 10 -1.78 4.52 -9.36
C ALA A 10 -0.50 4.09 -10.09
N ARG A 11 -0.19 4.69 -11.23
CA ARG A 11 1.03 4.37 -11.99
C ARG A 11 2.29 4.70 -11.20
N GLU A 12 2.33 5.88 -10.55
CA GLU A 12 3.49 6.26 -9.73
C GLU A 12 3.57 5.38 -8.48
N TRP A 13 2.44 5.02 -7.86
CA TRP A 13 2.39 4.15 -6.70
C TRP A 13 3.01 2.78 -7.01
N VAL A 14 2.60 2.16 -8.14
CA VAL A 14 3.17 0.89 -8.60
C VAL A 14 4.66 1.03 -8.90
N ALA A 15 5.05 2.09 -9.61
CA ALA A 15 6.46 2.31 -9.95
C ALA A 15 7.31 2.49 -8.69
N ALA A 16 6.80 3.19 -7.69
CA ALA A 16 7.49 3.39 -6.42
C ALA A 16 7.72 2.06 -5.69
N PHE A 17 6.68 1.22 -5.56
CA PHE A 17 6.85 -0.10 -4.95
C PHE A 17 7.81 -0.98 -5.75
N ASN A 18 7.71 -0.98 -7.06
CA ASN A 18 8.60 -1.78 -7.91
C ASN A 18 10.06 -1.32 -7.87
N SER A 19 10.30 -0.06 -7.51
CA SER A 19 11.66 0.44 -7.31
C SER A 19 12.31 -0.06 -6.04
N HIS A 20 11.52 -0.54 -5.06
CA HIS A 20 11.96 -0.92 -3.71
C HIS A 20 12.59 0.24 -2.93
N ASP A 21 12.45 1.46 -3.40
CA ASP A 21 12.93 2.67 -2.71
C ASP A 21 11.89 3.11 -1.67
N VAL A 22 12.15 2.82 -0.41
CA VAL A 22 11.21 3.07 0.70
C VAL A 22 10.87 4.56 0.79
N GLU A 23 11.85 5.46 0.63
CA GLU A 23 11.59 6.90 0.71
C GLU A 23 10.71 7.39 -0.45
N ARG A 24 10.90 6.83 -1.65
CA ARG A 24 10.02 7.14 -2.79
C ARG A 24 8.59 6.69 -2.51
N ILE A 25 8.41 5.49 -1.96
CA ILE A 25 7.10 4.99 -1.56
C ILE A 25 6.47 5.94 -0.54
N LEU A 26 7.20 6.26 0.53
CA LEU A 26 6.71 7.08 1.63
C LEU A 26 6.38 8.52 1.22
N SER A 27 6.94 9.01 0.12
CA SER A 27 6.65 10.36 -0.36
C SER A 27 5.18 10.58 -0.69
N HIS A 28 4.41 9.50 -0.89
CA HIS A 28 2.97 9.56 -1.17
C HIS A 28 2.10 9.53 0.09
N TYR A 29 2.69 9.35 1.27
CA TYR A 29 1.95 9.15 2.52
C TYR A 29 2.10 10.33 3.46
N ALA A 30 1.00 10.65 4.15
CA ALA A 30 1.00 11.70 5.18
C ALA A 30 1.68 11.20 6.46
N GLU A 31 2.15 12.12 7.29
CA GLU A 31 2.77 11.79 8.59
C GLU A 31 1.82 10.99 9.50
N SER A 32 0.53 11.27 9.42
CA SER A 32 -0.51 10.64 10.26
C SER A 32 -1.10 9.37 9.66
N VAL A 33 -0.50 8.81 8.62
CA VAL A 33 -1.03 7.66 7.90
C VAL A 33 -1.28 6.45 8.80
N GLU A 34 -2.36 5.73 8.51
CA GLU A 34 -2.65 4.42 9.10
C GLU A 34 -2.80 3.39 7.99
N LEU A 35 -2.13 2.26 8.12
CA LEU A 35 -2.21 1.16 7.17
C LEU A 35 -2.61 -0.12 7.88
N THR A 36 -3.66 -0.77 7.39
CA THR A 36 -4.15 -2.03 7.92
C THR A 36 -4.01 -3.13 6.87
N SER A 37 -3.34 -4.21 7.25
CA SER A 37 -3.09 -5.36 6.38
C SER A 37 -2.81 -6.60 7.24
N ARG A 38 -3.27 -7.75 6.79
CA ARG A 38 -2.86 -9.02 7.40
C ARG A 38 -1.35 -9.23 7.35
N LEU A 39 -0.69 -8.65 6.36
CA LEU A 39 0.76 -8.74 6.23
C LEU A 39 1.47 -8.01 7.37
N VAL A 40 0.88 -6.95 7.92
CA VAL A 40 1.44 -6.27 9.10
C VAL A 40 1.52 -7.24 10.27
N THR A 41 0.47 -8.01 10.54
CA THR A 41 0.48 -9.02 11.59
C THR A 41 1.60 -10.04 11.35
N ARG A 42 1.73 -10.52 10.13
CA ARG A 42 2.74 -11.52 9.77
C ARG A 42 4.17 -10.98 9.92
N VAL A 43 4.42 -9.77 9.46
CA VAL A 43 5.78 -9.19 9.42
C VAL A 43 6.21 -8.67 10.79
N LEU A 44 5.30 -8.02 11.51
CA LEU A 44 5.61 -7.36 12.79
C LEU A 44 5.12 -8.13 14.02
N GLY A 45 4.25 -9.13 13.84
CA GLY A 45 3.63 -9.83 14.95
C GLY A 45 2.55 -9.02 15.66
N ASP A 46 2.12 -7.89 15.09
CA ASP A 46 1.08 -7.03 15.67
C ASP A 46 -0.30 -7.61 15.39
N PRO A 47 -1.06 -8.02 16.44
CA PRO A 47 -2.37 -8.65 16.22
C PRO A 47 -3.43 -7.70 15.67
N THR A 48 -3.24 -6.38 15.78
CA THR A 48 -4.19 -5.40 15.22
C THR A 48 -4.08 -5.32 13.70
N GLY A 49 -2.94 -5.71 13.12
CA GLY A 49 -2.70 -5.58 11.69
C GLY A 49 -2.58 -4.15 11.22
N THR A 50 -2.42 -3.19 12.12
CA THR A 50 -2.39 -1.77 11.78
C THR A 50 -1.08 -1.11 12.19
N VAL A 51 -0.51 -0.36 11.25
CA VAL A 51 0.67 0.48 11.46
C VAL A 51 0.19 1.94 11.48
N ARG A 52 0.60 2.70 12.49
CA ARG A 52 0.22 4.11 12.64
C ARG A 52 1.43 5.01 12.58
N GLY A 53 1.35 6.02 11.73
CA GLY A 53 2.38 7.03 11.56
C GLY A 53 3.47 6.63 10.58
N LYS A 54 4.06 7.63 9.96
CA LYS A 54 5.06 7.43 8.90
C LYS A 54 6.34 6.75 9.39
N PRO A 55 6.87 7.05 10.60
CA PRO A 55 8.04 6.32 11.11
C PRO A 55 7.80 4.81 11.25
N ALA A 56 6.65 4.41 11.78
CA ALA A 56 6.29 3.00 11.91
C ALA A 56 6.05 2.35 10.54
N LEU A 57 5.44 3.09 9.61
CA LEU A 57 5.24 2.62 8.25
C LEU A 57 6.57 2.40 7.52
N ARG A 58 7.54 3.28 7.73
CA ARG A 58 8.90 3.13 7.19
C ARG A 58 9.54 1.83 7.66
N ALA A 59 9.45 1.55 8.96
CA ALA A 59 10.00 0.33 9.52
C ALA A 59 9.31 -0.91 8.93
N TYR A 60 8.00 -0.88 8.78
CA TYR A 60 7.24 -1.97 8.20
C TYR A 60 7.62 -2.22 6.74
N PHE A 61 7.63 -1.19 5.89
CA PHE A 61 7.98 -1.34 4.48
C PHE A 61 9.42 -1.81 4.30
N THR A 62 10.36 -1.30 5.09
CA THR A 62 11.75 -1.72 5.04
C THR A 62 11.86 -3.23 5.30
N LYS A 63 11.19 -3.71 6.35
CA LYS A 63 11.22 -5.12 6.70
C LYS A 63 10.50 -6.00 5.68
N ALA A 64 9.32 -5.57 5.23
CA ALA A 64 8.53 -6.33 4.26
C ALA A 64 9.23 -6.45 2.91
N LEU A 65 9.84 -5.39 2.41
CA LEU A 65 10.57 -5.40 1.14
C LEU A 65 11.85 -6.23 1.24
N ALA A 66 12.55 -6.16 2.38
CA ALA A 66 13.74 -7.00 2.61
C ALA A 66 13.41 -8.49 2.60
N ALA A 67 12.21 -8.85 3.07
CA ALA A 67 11.75 -10.25 3.08
C ALA A 67 11.30 -10.73 1.70
N ALA A 68 11.08 -9.82 0.74
CA ALA A 68 10.62 -10.15 -0.60
C ALA A 68 11.40 -9.34 -1.65
N PRO A 69 12.71 -9.62 -1.82
CA PRO A 69 13.57 -8.80 -2.69
C PRO A 69 13.18 -8.83 -4.17
N GLY A 70 12.42 -9.84 -4.60
CA GLY A 70 11.93 -9.95 -5.97
C GLY A 70 10.49 -9.44 -6.15
N LEU A 71 9.91 -8.78 -5.14
CA LEU A 71 8.53 -8.31 -5.21
C LEU A 71 8.32 -7.35 -6.38
N ALA A 72 7.25 -7.60 -7.15
CA ALA A 72 6.81 -6.71 -8.23
C ALA A 72 5.29 -6.71 -8.31
N PHE A 73 4.73 -5.53 -8.56
CA PHE A 73 3.29 -5.33 -8.74
C PHE A 73 2.97 -5.07 -10.21
N GLU A 74 1.84 -5.60 -10.66
CA GLU A 74 1.24 -5.29 -11.95
C GLU A 74 -0.13 -4.68 -11.71
N LEU A 75 -0.30 -3.42 -12.11
CA LEU A 75 -1.58 -2.73 -11.97
C LEU A 75 -2.59 -3.29 -12.97
N LEU A 76 -3.77 -3.71 -12.48
CA LEU A 76 -4.81 -4.29 -13.30
C LEU A 76 -5.97 -3.33 -13.54
N ASP A 77 -6.38 -2.57 -12.51
CA ASP A 77 -7.46 -1.60 -12.64
C ASP A 77 -7.41 -0.57 -11.52
N VAL A 78 -8.14 0.53 -11.70
CA VAL A 78 -8.22 1.63 -10.74
C VAL A 78 -9.67 2.11 -10.66
N PHE A 79 -10.21 2.18 -9.45
CA PHE A 79 -11.56 2.68 -9.19
C PHE A 79 -11.47 3.96 -8.38
N VAL A 80 -12.29 4.95 -8.71
CA VAL A 80 -12.21 6.30 -8.14
C VAL A 80 -13.38 6.56 -7.22
N GLY A 81 -13.10 6.90 -5.96
CA GLY A 81 -14.09 7.39 -5.00
C GLY A 81 -14.05 8.91 -4.85
N VAL A 82 -14.72 9.45 -3.85
CA VAL A 82 -14.74 10.89 -3.59
C VAL A 82 -13.36 11.39 -3.14
N LYS A 83 -12.79 10.75 -2.12
CA LYS A 83 -11.46 11.05 -1.59
C LYS A 83 -10.63 9.78 -1.43
N SER A 84 -10.93 8.78 -2.24
CA SER A 84 -10.27 7.48 -2.16
C SER A 84 -10.11 6.87 -3.54
N ILE A 85 -9.14 5.97 -3.63
CA ILE A 85 -8.85 5.21 -4.84
C ILE A 85 -8.78 3.75 -4.44
N ALA A 86 -9.39 2.87 -5.22
CA ALA A 86 -9.22 1.43 -5.06
C ALA A 86 -8.25 0.95 -6.14
N LEU A 87 -7.13 0.39 -5.70
CA LEU A 87 -6.07 -0.12 -6.56
C LEU A 87 -6.21 -1.64 -6.64
N TYR A 88 -6.48 -2.15 -7.84
CA TYR A 88 -6.56 -3.58 -8.10
C TYR A 88 -5.31 -4.01 -8.85
N PHE A 89 -4.54 -4.91 -8.26
CA PHE A 89 -3.23 -5.27 -8.79
C PHE A 89 -2.86 -6.72 -8.46
N ARG A 90 -1.86 -7.23 -9.16
CA ARG A 90 -1.29 -8.53 -8.90
C ARG A 90 0.12 -8.37 -8.33
N SER A 91 0.37 -9.05 -7.21
CA SER A 91 1.71 -9.23 -6.68
C SER A 91 2.24 -10.58 -7.15
N ASN A 92 3.50 -10.63 -7.62
CA ASN A 92 4.13 -11.90 -7.97
C ASN A 92 4.40 -12.79 -6.75
N VAL A 93 4.28 -12.24 -5.53
CA VAL A 93 4.50 -12.98 -4.28
C VAL A 93 3.18 -13.37 -3.63
N ARG A 94 2.17 -12.47 -3.64
CA ARG A 94 0.93 -12.62 -2.89
C ARG A 94 -0.32 -12.80 -3.74
N GLY A 95 -0.21 -12.77 -5.07
CA GLY A 95 -1.34 -12.88 -5.98
C GLY A 95 -2.16 -11.60 -6.07
N LEU A 96 -3.46 -11.74 -6.28
CA LEU A 96 -4.36 -10.61 -6.46
C LEU A 96 -4.61 -9.88 -5.14
N GLN A 97 -4.54 -8.55 -5.21
CA GLN A 97 -4.74 -7.66 -4.07
C GLN A 97 -5.61 -6.48 -4.47
N LEU A 98 -6.33 -5.95 -3.49
CA LEU A 98 -7.09 -4.72 -3.61
C LEU A 98 -6.70 -3.82 -2.45
N GLU A 99 -6.21 -2.61 -2.74
CA GLU A 99 -5.93 -1.62 -1.72
C GLU A 99 -6.83 -0.42 -1.90
N VAL A 100 -7.51 -0.04 -0.83
CA VAL A 100 -8.27 1.21 -0.77
C VAL A 100 -7.40 2.23 -0.06
N VAL A 101 -7.09 3.34 -0.75
CA VAL A 101 -6.29 4.43 -0.20
C VAL A 101 -7.16 5.67 -0.09
N GLU A 102 -7.18 6.27 1.09
CA GLU A 102 -7.87 7.54 1.34
C GLU A 102 -6.83 8.67 1.30
N LEU A 103 -7.18 9.77 0.63
CA LEU A 103 -6.28 10.91 0.44
C LEU A 103 -6.78 12.13 1.21
N ASP A 104 -5.84 12.93 1.70
CA ASP A 104 -6.16 14.22 2.29
C ASP A 104 -6.28 15.31 1.21
N GLY A 105 -6.50 16.57 1.63
CA GLY A 105 -6.64 17.70 0.71
C GLY A 105 -5.38 18.06 -0.07
N HIS A 106 -4.24 17.46 0.29
CA HIS A 106 -2.94 17.66 -0.37
C HIS A 106 -2.53 16.48 -1.24
N GLY A 107 -3.43 15.51 -1.44
CA GLY A 107 -3.15 14.33 -2.23
C GLY A 107 -2.25 13.31 -1.56
N GLN A 108 -2.07 13.41 -0.23
CA GLN A 108 -1.27 12.45 0.54
C GLN A 108 -2.17 11.37 1.12
N VAL A 109 -1.67 10.14 1.14
CA VAL A 109 -2.40 9.00 1.69
C VAL A 109 -2.47 9.09 3.21
N VAL A 110 -3.68 9.08 3.77
CA VAL A 110 -3.90 9.11 5.22
C VAL A 110 -4.38 7.77 5.77
N ARG A 111 -4.94 6.92 4.92
CA ARG A 111 -5.41 5.61 5.34
C ARG A 111 -5.31 4.61 4.21
N VAL A 112 -4.87 3.39 4.55
CA VAL A 112 -4.79 2.28 3.60
C VAL A 112 -5.46 1.05 4.20
N LEU A 113 -6.34 0.43 3.42
CA LEU A 113 -6.95 -0.85 3.76
C LEU A 113 -6.54 -1.86 2.69
N VAL A 114 -5.69 -2.81 3.06
CA VAL A 114 -5.16 -3.81 2.13
C VAL A 114 -5.99 -5.09 2.21
N HIS A 115 -6.42 -5.56 1.05
CA HIS A 115 -7.19 -6.79 0.93
C HIS A 115 -6.44 -7.78 0.04
N HIS A 116 -6.39 -9.03 0.46
CA HIS A 116 -5.79 -10.12 -0.31
C HIS A 116 -6.88 -11.08 -0.74
N ARG A 117 -6.86 -11.53 -2.01
CA ARG A 117 -7.80 -12.56 -2.47
C ARG A 117 -7.53 -13.87 -1.72
N ASP A 118 -6.26 -14.23 -1.61
CA ASP A 118 -5.84 -15.42 -0.90
C ASP A 118 -5.37 -15.01 0.50
N PRO A 119 -5.95 -15.55 1.58
CA PRO A 119 -5.63 -15.11 2.93
C PRO A 119 -4.15 -15.25 3.26
N VAL A 120 -3.58 -14.21 3.90
CA VAL A 120 -2.21 -14.25 4.39
C VAL A 120 -2.21 -14.95 5.74
N GLU A 121 -1.34 -15.95 5.90
CA GLU A 121 -1.15 -16.63 7.18
C GLU A 121 -0.58 -15.65 8.20
N THR A 122 -1.24 -15.55 9.36
CA THR A 122 -0.87 -14.61 10.42
C THR A 122 -0.34 -15.30 11.67
N THR A 123 -0.39 -16.63 11.72
CA THR A 123 0.08 -17.42 12.87
C THR A 123 1.13 -18.43 12.44
#